data_f9c2098abcda18f83c5d82102f80b903
#
_entry.id   f9c2098abcda18f83c5d82102f80b903
#
_cell.length_a   1.000
_cell.length_b   1.000
_cell.length_c   1.000
_cell.angle_alpha   90.00
_cell.angle_beta   90.00
_cell.angle_gamma   90.00
#
_symmetry.space_group_name_H-M   'P 1'
#
loop_
_entity.id
_entity.type
_entity.pdbx_description
1 polymer ?
#
loop_
_entity_poly.entity_id
_entity_poly.type
_entity_poly.pdbx_seq_one_letter_code
_entity_poly.pdbx_strand_id
1 'polypeptide(L)'
;MIMRKIYLLLFALCAFIPVSAQETDSLNVEEDVVKTMQIASPEDLIARATLAYEQGNYKQTIDDYESLVTIYGKNADIYYNLGNAYFKNNNFAKAILNYERCLIYAPSNNDAKANLELAKANCVDKIDVIEPIIFKKWSDAIGDLFSCNTWTNLSIALFLLFSLCAGGYFFMRKVTIRKIGFYLGIVSILLCMISNYYANYQYKKINERNYAIVVSPTITVKGSPADSGTQLFTVHEGLKVKVLSTLSGWSEVELSDGNVGWVPSVTIEKI
;
A
#
# COMPACT_ATOMS: atom_id res chain seq x y z
N MET A 1 -10.84 26.73 -40.24
CA MET A 1 -10.81 25.39 -40.84
C MET A 1 -9.64 24.53 -40.33
N ILE A 2 -8.46 25.07 -40.06
CA ILE A 2 -7.27 24.36 -39.58
C ILE A 2 -7.45 23.84 -38.12
N MET A 3 -8.02 24.62 -37.22
CA MET A 3 -8.26 24.25 -35.80
C MET A 3 -9.18 23.03 -35.65
N ARG A 4 -10.18 22.85 -36.54
CA ARG A 4 -11.10 21.72 -36.51
C ARG A 4 -10.42 20.38 -36.87
N LYS A 5 -9.32 20.42 -37.64
CA LYS A 5 -8.51 19.24 -37.99
C LYS A 5 -7.55 18.83 -36.87
N ILE A 6 -7.08 19.78 -36.05
CA ILE A 6 -6.19 19.51 -34.89
C ILE A 6 -6.97 18.81 -33.77
N TYR A 7 -8.24 19.19 -33.52
CA TYR A 7 -9.08 18.54 -32.51
C TYR A 7 -9.51 17.11 -32.92
N LEU A 8 -9.73 16.86 -34.21
CA LEU A 8 -9.97 15.50 -34.72
C LEU A 8 -8.71 14.62 -34.58
N LEU A 9 -7.52 15.19 -34.69
CA LEU A 9 -6.25 14.46 -34.52
C LEU A 9 -5.98 14.13 -33.05
N LEU A 10 -6.26 15.06 -32.12
CA LEU A 10 -6.13 14.84 -30.68
C LEU A 10 -7.18 13.84 -30.16
N PHE A 11 -8.40 13.87 -30.67
CA PHE A 11 -9.43 12.90 -30.32
C PHE A 11 -9.13 11.50 -30.88
N ALA A 12 -8.51 11.41 -32.06
CA ALA A 12 -8.04 10.15 -32.65
C ALA A 12 -6.85 9.56 -31.89
N LEU A 13 -6.00 10.40 -31.27
CA LEU A 13 -4.84 9.93 -30.48
C LEU A 13 -5.23 9.33 -29.14
N CYS A 14 -6.38 9.76 -28.55
CA CYS A 14 -6.91 9.16 -27.34
C CYS A 14 -7.69 7.87 -27.59
N ALA A 15 -8.05 7.56 -28.84
CA ALA A 15 -8.83 6.37 -29.21
C ALA A 15 -7.97 5.13 -29.53
N PHE A 16 -6.63 5.26 -29.56
CA PHE A 16 -5.70 4.18 -29.86
C PHE A 16 -4.85 3.82 -28.63
N ILE A 17 -5.49 3.38 -27.54
CA ILE A 17 -4.86 2.46 -26.61
C ILE A 17 -5.45 1.09 -26.94
N PRO A 18 -4.70 0.18 -27.56
CA PRO A 18 -5.19 -1.18 -27.71
C PRO A 18 -5.22 -1.79 -26.31
N VAL A 19 -6.41 -1.97 -25.75
CA VAL A 19 -6.64 -2.93 -24.69
C VAL A 19 -6.41 -4.29 -25.35
N SER A 20 -5.21 -4.83 -25.20
CA SER A 20 -4.93 -6.24 -25.49
C SER A 20 -5.74 -7.07 -24.48
N ALA A 21 -6.96 -7.42 -24.84
CA ALA A 21 -7.61 -8.58 -24.25
C ALA A 21 -6.84 -9.80 -24.77
N GLN A 22 -6.02 -10.36 -23.91
CA GLN A 22 -5.36 -11.64 -24.14
C GLN A 22 -6.47 -12.69 -23.99
N GLU A 23 -6.97 -13.19 -25.10
CA GLU A 23 -7.76 -14.43 -25.15
C GLU A 23 -6.86 -15.54 -24.60
N THR A 24 -7.19 -16.03 -23.42
CA THR A 24 -6.63 -17.27 -22.90
C THR A 24 -7.25 -18.42 -23.66
N ASP A 25 -6.46 -19.04 -24.52
CA ASP A 25 -6.76 -20.35 -25.12
C ASP A 25 -7.25 -21.31 -24.03
N SER A 26 -8.44 -21.82 -24.26
CA SER A 26 -9.03 -22.90 -23.48
C SER A 26 -8.25 -24.20 -23.74
N LEU A 27 -7.25 -24.46 -22.90
CA LEU A 27 -6.71 -25.80 -22.75
C LEU A 27 -7.71 -26.63 -21.94
N ASN A 28 -8.35 -27.55 -22.62
CA ASN A 28 -9.07 -28.68 -22.05
C ASN A 28 -8.07 -29.52 -21.23
N VAL A 29 -7.96 -29.24 -19.95
CA VAL A 29 -7.28 -30.10 -18.98
C VAL A 29 -8.36 -30.91 -18.29
N GLU A 30 -8.22 -32.21 -18.42
CA GLU A 30 -9.06 -33.29 -17.95
C GLU A 30 -9.86 -32.98 -16.67
N GLU A 31 -11.17 -33.16 -16.79
CA GLU A 31 -12.22 -32.90 -15.79
C GLU A 31 -12.15 -33.78 -14.52
N ASP A 32 -11.16 -34.68 -14.41
CA ASP A 32 -11.07 -35.68 -13.34
C ASP A 32 -10.09 -35.37 -12.20
N VAL A 33 -9.29 -34.30 -12.27
CA VAL A 33 -8.36 -33.90 -11.19
C VAL A 33 -8.86 -32.72 -10.35
N VAL A 34 -9.91 -32.02 -10.76
CA VAL A 34 -10.45 -30.82 -10.12
C VAL A 34 -11.40 -31.12 -8.93
N LYS A 35 -11.65 -32.38 -8.63
CA LYS A 35 -12.69 -32.78 -7.68
C LYS A 35 -12.26 -32.89 -6.20
N THR A 36 -11.06 -32.45 -5.80
CA THR A 36 -10.62 -32.67 -4.40
C THR A 36 -9.95 -31.48 -3.67
N MET A 37 -10.03 -30.26 -4.18
CA MET A 37 -9.85 -29.07 -3.36
C MET A 37 -11.01 -28.12 -3.62
N GLN A 38 -12.08 -28.21 -2.85
CA GLN A 38 -13.00 -27.09 -2.71
C GLN A 38 -12.20 -25.96 -2.03
N ILE A 39 -11.60 -25.09 -2.86
CA ILE A 39 -11.08 -23.82 -2.36
C ILE A 39 -12.30 -23.09 -1.83
N ALA A 40 -12.38 -22.92 -0.51
CA ALA A 40 -13.47 -22.19 0.12
C ALA A 40 -13.55 -20.79 -0.52
N SER A 41 -14.76 -20.31 -0.78
CA SER A 41 -14.92 -18.96 -1.33
C SER A 41 -14.35 -17.90 -0.38
N PRO A 42 -13.99 -16.71 -0.89
CA PRO A 42 -13.54 -15.62 0.00
C PRO A 42 -14.56 -15.32 1.09
N GLU A 43 -15.84 -15.35 0.74
CA GLU A 43 -16.95 -15.09 1.64
C GLU A 43 -17.05 -16.16 2.74
N ASP A 44 -16.87 -17.43 2.39
CA ASP A 44 -16.87 -18.54 3.35
C ASP A 44 -15.69 -18.43 4.34
N LEU A 45 -14.50 -18.09 3.83
CA LEU A 45 -13.31 -17.89 4.67
C LEU A 45 -13.49 -16.70 5.60
N ILE A 46 -14.04 -15.59 5.12
CA ILE A 46 -14.31 -14.40 5.93
C ILE A 46 -15.35 -14.71 7.02
N ALA A 47 -16.45 -15.39 6.66
CA ALA A 47 -17.48 -15.76 7.61
C ALA A 47 -16.94 -16.68 8.70
N ARG A 48 -16.13 -17.68 8.33
CA ARG A 48 -15.49 -18.61 9.27
C ARG A 48 -14.49 -17.88 10.18
N ALA A 49 -13.65 -17.02 9.63
CA ALA A 49 -12.70 -16.21 10.39
C ALA A 49 -13.40 -15.29 11.39
N THR A 50 -14.51 -14.66 10.98
CA THR A 50 -15.30 -13.77 11.83
C THR A 50 -15.91 -14.55 13.00
N LEU A 51 -16.51 -15.70 12.73
CA LEU A 51 -17.07 -16.58 13.76
C LEU A 51 -15.99 -17.07 14.73
N ALA A 52 -14.83 -17.49 14.21
CA ALA A 52 -13.69 -17.91 15.03
C ALA A 52 -13.19 -16.78 15.93
N TYR A 53 -13.15 -15.55 15.41
CA TYR A 53 -12.75 -14.36 16.18
C TYR A 53 -13.72 -14.08 17.34
N GLU A 54 -15.02 -14.12 17.08
CA GLU A 54 -16.07 -13.94 18.10
C GLU A 54 -16.02 -15.01 19.20
N GLN A 55 -15.64 -16.23 18.84
CA GLN A 55 -15.44 -17.34 19.77
C GLN A 55 -14.11 -17.29 20.54
N GLY A 56 -13.23 -16.31 20.24
CA GLY A 56 -11.91 -16.19 20.84
C GLY A 56 -10.88 -17.18 20.27
N ASN A 57 -11.22 -17.90 19.20
CA ASN A 57 -10.29 -18.81 18.51
C ASN A 57 -9.41 -18.04 17.51
N TYR A 58 -8.51 -17.20 18.06
CA TYR A 58 -7.66 -16.30 17.25
C TYR A 58 -6.69 -17.05 16.36
N LYS A 59 -6.28 -18.27 16.73
CA LYS A 59 -5.42 -19.10 15.88
C LYS A 59 -6.13 -19.47 14.57
N GLN A 60 -7.34 -19.98 14.63
CA GLN A 60 -8.15 -20.29 13.44
C GLN A 60 -8.42 -19.03 12.61
N THR A 61 -8.71 -17.91 13.28
CA THR A 61 -8.90 -16.61 12.60
C THR A 61 -7.67 -16.21 11.79
N ILE A 62 -6.46 -16.37 12.37
CA ILE A 62 -5.18 -16.09 11.70
C ILE A 62 -5.02 -16.98 10.47
N ASP A 63 -5.18 -18.30 10.64
CA ASP A 63 -4.99 -19.27 9.55
C ASP A 63 -5.95 -18.98 8.37
N ASP A 64 -7.19 -18.60 8.64
CA ASP A 64 -8.18 -18.25 7.63
C ASP A 64 -7.84 -16.95 6.90
N TYR A 65 -7.44 -15.88 7.63
CA TYR A 65 -7.04 -14.62 6.99
C TYR A 65 -5.69 -14.74 6.24
N GLU A 66 -4.74 -15.54 6.72
CA GLU A 66 -3.49 -15.82 5.97
C GLU A 66 -3.79 -16.56 4.67
N SER A 67 -4.73 -17.50 4.71
CA SER A 67 -5.24 -18.19 3.51
C SER A 67 -5.87 -17.21 2.53
N LEU A 68 -6.69 -16.26 3.02
CA LEU A 68 -7.27 -15.20 2.20
C LEU A 68 -6.20 -14.33 1.51
N VAL A 69 -5.17 -13.91 2.26
CA VAL A 69 -4.04 -13.15 1.67
C VAL A 69 -3.33 -13.95 0.59
N THR A 70 -3.13 -15.24 0.82
CA THR A 70 -2.39 -16.13 -0.10
C THR A 70 -3.17 -16.40 -1.38
N ILE A 71 -4.48 -16.67 -1.28
CA ILE A 71 -5.32 -17.14 -2.40
C ILE A 71 -5.88 -15.94 -3.17
N TYR A 72 -6.39 -14.93 -2.48
CA TYR A 72 -7.16 -13.82 -3.06
C TYR A 72 -6.38 -12.51 -3.13
N GLY A 73 -5.16 -12.49 -2.57
CA GLY A 73 -4.27 -11.33 -2.66
C GLY A 73 -4.44 -10.31 -1.54
N LYS A 74 -3.78 -9.19 -1.74
CA LYS A 74 -3.56 -8.16 -0.72
C LYS A 74 -4.72 -7.17 -0.65
N ASN A 75 -5.32 -7.00 0.54
CA ASN A 75 -6.44 -6.09 0.78
C ASN A 75 -6.28 -5.44 2.15
N ALA A 76 -6.65 -4.15 2.26
CA ALA A 76 -6.54 -3.39 3.51
C ALA A 76 -7.38 -4.00 4.64
N ASP A 77 -8.61 -4.41 4.35
CA ASP A 77 -9.52 -4.93 5.35
C ASP A 77 -9.06 -6.31 5.88
N ILE A 78 -8.52 -7.15 4.97
CA ILE A 78 -7.95 -8.44 5.36
C ILE A 78 -6.75 -8.22 6.28
N TYR A 79 -5.83 -7.31 5.94
CA TYR A 79 -4.68 -6.99 6.78
C TYR A 79 -5.07 -6.37 8.12
N TYR A 80 -6.10 -5.51 8.14
CA TYR A 80 -6.61 -4.94 9.39
C TYR A 80 -7.13 -6.04 10.34
N ASN A 81 -7.97 -6.93 9.83
CA ASN A 81 -8.56 -8.01 10.62
C ASN A 81 -7.51 -9.04 11.06
N LEU A 82 -6.55 -9.36 10.19
CA LEU A 82 -5.41 -10.21 10.52
C LEU A 82 -4.53 -9.58 11.62
N GLY A 83 -4.30 -8.26 11.54
CA GLY A 83 -3.63 -7.49 12.59
C GLY A 83 -4.37 -7.59 13.93
N ASN A 84 -5.69 -7.45 13.93
CA ASN A 84 -6.52 -7.60 15.12
C ASN A 84 -6.44 -9.03 15.72
N ALA A 85 -6.46 -10.05 14.86
CA ALA A 85 -6.34 -11.43 15.30
C ALA A 85 -4.97 -11.73 15.95
N TYR A 86 -3.89 -11.25 15.33
CA TYR A 86 -2.54 -11.35 15.89
C TYR A 86 -2.41 -10.59 17.22
N PHE A 87 -2.98 -9.38 17.30
CA PHE A 87 -2.99 -8.59 18.53
C PHE A 87 -3.69 -9.33 19.68
N LYS A 88 -4.87 -9.89 19.40
CA LYS A 88 -5.61 -10.69 20.38
C LYS A 88 -4.89 -11.99 20.79
N ASN A 89 -4.09 -12.54 19.88
CA ASN A 89 -3.23 -13.70 20.12
C ASN A 89 -1.88 -13.34 20.78
N ASN A 90 -1.71 -12.08 21.24
CA ASN A 90 -0.48 -11.54 21.85
C ASN A 90 0.77 -11.58 20.97
N ASN A 91 0.62 -11.73 19.65
CA ASN A 91 1.72 -11.61 18.70
C ASN A 91 1.80 -10.18 18.17
N PHE A 92 2.42 -9.29 18.94
CA PHE A 92 2.44 -7.86 18.64
C PHE A 92 3.27 -7.53 17.40
N ALA A 93 4.36 -8.27 17.15
CA ALA A 93 5.19 -8.07 15.96
C ALA A 93 4.41 -8.32 14.65
N LYS A 94 3.68 -9.42 14.58
CA LYS A 94 2.82 -9.73 13.44
C LYS A 94 1.61 -8.79 13.35
N ALA A 95 1.07 -8.33 14.48
CA ALA A 95 0.02 -7.32 14.50
C ALA A 95 0.50 -6.01 13.87
N ILE A 96 1.67 -5.51 14.30
CA ILE A 96 2.33 -4.31 13.73
C ILE A 96 2.53 -4.47 12.22
N LEU A 97 3.08 -5.60 11.79
CA LEU A 97 3.30 -5.89 10.38
C LEU A 97 2.01 -5.76 9.55
N ASN A 98 0.92 -6.35 10.04
CA ASN A 98 -0.34 -6.35 9.30
C ASN A 98 -1.06 -4.99 9.35
N TYR A 99 -0.98 -4.24 10.45
CA TYR A 99 -1.48 -2.86 10.49
C TYR A 99 -0.68 -1.94 9.56
N GLU A 100 0.65 -2.07 9.50
CA GLU A 100 1.48 -1.32 8.55
C GLU A 100 1.11 -1.68 7.09
N ARG A 101 0.87 -2.96 6.78
CA ARG A 101 0.37 -3.40 5.47
C ARG A 101 -1.00 -2.84 5.15
N CYS A 102 -1.92 -2.82 6.12
CA CYS A 102 -3.23 -2.18 5.96
C CYS A 102 -3.08 -0.71 5.58
N LEU A 103 -2.23 0.04 6.28
CA LEU A 103 -2.02 1.47 6.07
C LEU A 103 -1.35 1.81 4.73
N ILE A 104 -0.68 0.87 4.08
CA ILE A 104 -0.19 1.06 2.72
C ILE A 104 -1.35 1.15 1.72
N TYR A 105 -2.39 0.33 1.89
CA TYR A 105 -3.54 0.31 0.97
C TYR A 105 -4.65 1.28 1.39
N ALA A 106 -4.79 1.53 2.69
CA ALA A 106 -5.77 2.45 3.28
C ALA A 106 -5.10 3.41 4.27
N PRO A 107 -4.32 4.40 3.80
CA PRO A 107 -3.52 5.28 4.65
C PRO A 107 -4.38 6.18 5.57
N SER A 108 -5.66 6.35 5.26
CA SER A 108 -6.61 7.12 6.09
C SER A 108 -7.35 6.27 7.13
N ASN A 109 -7.06 4.97 7.27
CA ASN A 109 -7.71 4.11 8.26
C ASN A 109 -7.22 4.48 9.68
N ASN A 110 -8.06 5.20 10.42
CA ASN A 110 -7.73 5.68 11.76
C ASN A 110 -7.72 4.55 12.81
N ASP A 111 -8.56 3.52 12.62
CA ASP A 111 -8.59 2.38 13.54
C ASP A 111 -7.30 1.57 13.43
N ALA A 112 -6.81 1.34 12.21
CA ALA A 112 -5.52 0.70 12.00
C ALA A 112 -4.36 1.51 12.61
N LYS A 113 -4.39 2.85 12.51
CA LYS A 113 -3.39 3.72 13.14
C LYS A 113 -3.41 3.59 14.67
N ALA A 114 -4.61 3.66 15.27
CA ALA A 114 -4.77 3.54 16.71
C ALA A 114 -4.31 2.16 17.22
N ASN A 115 -4.71 1.09 16.55
CA ASN A 115 -4.33 -0.27 16.91
C ASN A 115 -2.84 -0.54 16.70
N LEU A 116 -2.22 0.07 15.68
CA LEU A 116 -0.77 0.04 15.47
C LEU A 116 -0.01 0.64 16.65
N GLU A 117 -0.44 1.81 17.13
CA GLU A 117 0.20 2.45 18.30
C GLU A 117 -0.01 1.62 19.58
N LEU A 118 -1.18 1.01 19.75
CA LEU A 118 -1.42 0.07 20.85
C LEU A 118 -0.51 -1.15 20.77
N ALA A 119 -0.29 -1.70 19.57
CA ALA A 119 0.60 -2.84 19.38
C ALA A 119 2.07 -2.46 19.68
N LYS A 120 2.53 -1.31 19.17
CA LYS A 120 3.86 -0.78 19.45
C LYS A 120 4.11 -0.53 20.93
N ALA A 121 3.10 -0.09 21.67
CA ALA A 121 3.20 0.15 23.11
C ALA A 121 3.54 -1.13 23.92
N ASN A 122 3.21 -2.32 23.37
CA ASN A 122 3.52 -3.62 23.96
C ASN A 122 4.89 -4.18 23.57
N CYS A 123 5.63 -3.53 22.67
CA CYS A 123 6.97 -3.94 22.29
C CYS A 123 8.03 -3.38 23.24
N VAL A 124 9.15 -4.10 23.32
CA VAL A 124 10.27 -3.77 24.22
C VAL A 124 11.03 -2.53 23.72
N ASP A 125 11.33 -2.50 22.42
CA ASP A 125 12.12 -1.43 21.83
C ASP A 125 11.27 -0.17 21.59
N LYS A 126 11.67 0.91 22.21
CA LYS A 126 11.12 2.25 22.00
C LYS A 126 12.23 3.14 21.46
N ILE A 127 12.38 3.14 20.13
CA ILE A 127 13.40 3.96 19.48
C ILE A 127 12.77 5.30 19.12
N ASP A 128 13.40 6.38 19.54
CA ASP A 128 13.00 7.73 19.16
C ASP A 128 13.15 7.91 17.65
N VAL A 129 12.04 8.16 16.98
CA VAL A 129 12.02 8.40 15.53
C VAL A 129 12.58 9.79 15.28
N ILE A 130 13.61 9.89 14.43
CA ILE A 130 14.09 11.19 13.94
C ILE A 130 12.92 11.83 13.18
N GLU A 131 12.36 12.91 13.74
CA GLU A 131 11.21 13.58 13.14
C GLU A 131 11.58 14.14 11.74
N PRO A 132 10.79 13.85 10.72
CA PRO A 132 11.01 14.42 9.40
C PRO A 132 10.77 15.92 9.41
N ILE A 133 11.43 16.63 8.50
CA ILE A 133 11.26 18.07 8.29
C ILE A 133 9.77 18.40 8.13
N ILE A 134 9.30 19.49 8.76
CA ILE A 134 7.88 19.91 8.82
C ILE A 134 7.19 19.85 7.45
N PHE A 135 7.84 20.30 6.38
CA PHE A 135 7.29 20.26 5.03
C PHE A 135 7.01 18.84 4.53
N LYS A 136 7.88 17.89 4.88
CA LYS A 136 7.68 16.47 4.55
C LYS A 136 6.49 15.91 5.33
N LYS A 137 6.39 16.23 6.63
CA LYS A 137 5.26 15.82 7.48
C LYS A 137 3.91 16.31 6.93
N TRP A 138 3.85 17.54 6.43
CA TRP A 138 2.66 18.09 5.79
C TRP A 138 2.35 17.43 4.45
N SER A 139 3.37 17.23 3.61
CA SER A 139 3.20 16.52 2.33
C SER A 139 2.70 15.10 2.54
N ASP A 140 3.26 14.38 3.51
CA ASP A 140 2.85 13.02 3.84
C ASP A 140 1.41 13.00 4.36
N ALA A 141 1.04 13.95 5.23
CA ALA A 141 -0.32 14.08 5.74
C ALA A 141 -1.36 14.32 4.63
N ILE A 142 -1.04 15.18 3.64
CA ILE A 142 -1.91 15.40 2.47
C ILE A 142 -1.97 14.14 1.60
N GLY A 143 -0.84 13.49 1.36
CA GLY A 143 -0.78 12.26 0.57
C GLY A 143 -1.62 11.14 1.18
N ASP A 144 -1.60 11.00 2.50
CA ASP A 144 -2.30 9.96 3.25
C ASP A 144 -3.80 10.24 3.48
N LEU A 145 -4.34 11.37 2.97
CA LEU A 145 -5.78 11.64 2.97
C LEU A 145 -6.55 10.63 2.12
N PHE A 146 -5.96 10.18 1.02
CA PHE A 146 -6.60 9.26 0.09
C PHE A 146 -5.67 8.12 -0.34
N SER A 147 -6.26 7.00 -0.73
CA SER A 147 -5.52 5.88 -1.32
C SER A 147 -5.01 6.22 -2.72
N CYS A 148 -4.06 5.41 -3.23
CA CYS A 148 -3.53 5.54 -4.60
C CYS A 148 -4.65 5.58 -5.65
N ASN A 149 -5.63 4.67 -5.54
CA ASN A 149 -6.75 4.58 -6.47
C ASN A 149 -7.64 5.83 -6.42
N THR A 150 -7.91 6.37 -5.22
CA THR A 150 -8.72 7.58 -5.05
C THR A 150 -8.03 8.80 -5.66
N TRP A 151 -6.72 8.97 -5.44
CA TRP A 151 -5.93 10.03 -6.07
C TRP A 151 -5.93 9.93 -7.59
N THR A 152 -5.80 8.70 -8.13
CA THR A 152 -5.85 8.44 -9.57
C THR A 152 -7.22 8.79 -10.16
N ASN A 153 -8.31 8.34 -9.53
CA ASN A 153 -9.67 8.62 -9.98
C ASN A 153 -9.97 10.14 -9.93
N LEU A 154 -9.51 10.82 -8.88
CA LEU A 154 -9.63 12.27 -8.77
C LEU A 154 -8.86 12.99 -9.89
N SER A 155 -7.65 12.55 -10.22
CA SER A 155 -6.86 13.09 -11.33
C SER A 155 -7.60 12.96 -12.66
N ILE A 156 -8.20 11.79 -12.94
CA ILE A 156 -8.98 11.54 -14.16
C ILE A 156 -10.22 12.46 -14.20
N ALA A 157 -10.97 12.56 -13.10
CA ALA A 157 -12.15 13.41 -13.02
C ALA A 157 -11.80 14.89 -13.25
N LEU A 158 -10.71 15.39 -12.66
CA LEU A 158 -10.24 16.76 -12.85
C LEU A 158 -9.76 17.01 -14.28
N PHE A 159 -9.13 16.03 -14.93
CA PHE A 159 -8.74 16.14 -16.34
C PHE A 159 -9.97 16.20 -17.26
N LEU A 160 -11.00 15.41 -17.00
CA LEU A 160 -12.26 15.48 -17.75
C LEU A 160 -12.95 16.84 -17.56
N LEU A 161 -12.97 17.36 -16.32
CA LEU A 161 -13.50 18.70 -16.02
C LEU A 161 -12.72 19.78 -16.77
N PHE A 162 -11.38 19.73 -16.77
CA PHE A 162 -10.54 20.62 -17.56
C PHE A 162 -10.89 20.58 -19.05
N SER A 163 -11.10 19.38 -19.61
CA SER A 163 -11.45 19.20 -21.02
C SER A 163 -12.82 19.82 -21.35
N LEU A 164 -13.80 19.68 -20.47
CA LEU A 164 -15.11 20.34 -20.59
C LEU A 164 -14.98 21.87 -20.52
N CYS A 165 -14.18 22.40 -19.58
CA CYS A 165 -13.92 23.83 -19.45
C CYS A 165 -13.22 24.41 -20.67
N ALA A 166 -12.25 23.70 -21.22
CA ALA A 166 -11.57 24.07 -22.47
C ALA A 166 -12.55 24.07 -23.64
N GLY A 167 -13.42 23.05 -23.75
CA GLY A 167 -14.51 23.04 -24.73
C GLY A 167 -15.44 24.24 -24.59
N GLY A 168 -15.88 24.56 -23.37
CA GLY A 168 -16.69 25.77 -23.11
C GLY A 168 -15.99 27.05 -23.48
N TYR A 169 -14.70 27.17 -23.22
CA TYR A 169 -13.91 28.36 -23.62
C TYR A 169 -13.84 28.52 -25.14
N PHE A 170 -13.62 27.47 -25.91
CA PHE A 170 -13.44 27.55 -27.37
C PHE A 170 -14.76 27.61 -28.14
N PHE A 171 -15.79 26.90 -27.70
CA PHE A 171 -17.02 26.74 -28.47
C PHE A 171 -18.17 27.66 -28.06
N MET A 172 -18.20 28.18 -26.81
CA MET A 172 -19.26 29.05 -26.35
C MET A 172 -19.10 30.50 -26.82
N ARG A 173 -20.22 31.14 -27.24
CA ARG A 173 -20.22 32.54 -27.69
C ARG A 173 -20.33 33.56 -26.54
N LYS A 174 -20.93 33.18 -25.41
CA LYS A 174 -21.11 34.07 -24.26
C LYS A 174 -19.78 34.27 -23.54
N VAL A 175 -19.36 35.55 -23.42
CA VAL A 175 -18.10 35.96 -22.79
C VAL A 175 -18.01 35.50 -21.31
N THR A 176 -19.13 35.53 -20.59
CA THR A 176 -19.19 35.09 -19.17
C THR A 176 -18.82 33.62 -19.06
N ILE A 177 -19.37 32.75 -19.91
CA ILE A 177 -19.10 31.29 -19.90
C ILE A 177 -17.61 31.04 -20.25
N ARG A 178 -17.07 31.79 -21.21
CA ARG A 178 -15.64 31.68 -21.58
C ARG A 178 -14.73 32.08 -20.43
N LYS A 179 -15.03 33.16 -19.69
CA LYS A 179 -14.24 33.54 -18.51
C LYS A 179 -14.29 32.49 -17.42
N ILE A 180 -15.48 31.97 -17.10
CA ILE A 180 -15.64 30.90 -16.11
C ILE A 180 -14.86 29.65 -16.55
N GLY A 181 -15.02 29.20 -17.79
CA GLY A 181 -14.29 28.06 -18.34
C GLY A 181 -12.78 28.21 -18.27
N PHE A 182 -12.26 29.43 -18.53
CA PHE A 182 -10.83 29.70 -18.46
C PHE A 182 -10.29 29.56 -17.02
N TYR A 183 -10.89 30.25 -16.03
CA TYR A 183 -10.41 30.20 -14.65
C TYR A 183 -10.61 28.82 -14.01
N LEU A 184 -11.78 28.21 -14.21
CA LEU A 184 -12.07 26.89 -13.70
C LEU A 184 -11.17 25.83 -14.36
N GLY A 185 -10.86 25.99 -15.65
CA GLY A 185 -9.91 25.13 -16.35
C GLY A 185 -8.50 25.21 -15.78
N ILE A 186 -8.00 26.42 -15.50
CA ILE A 186 -6.67 26.57 -14.86
C ILE A 186 -6.65 25.90 -13.49
N VAL A 187 -7.66 26.15 -12.64
CA VAL A 187 -7.73 25.52 -11.31
C VAL A 187 -7.79 24.00 -11.44
N SER A 188 -8.61 23.48 -12.36
CA SER A 188 -8.77 22.04 -12.57
C SER A 188 -7.48 21.36 -13.00
N ILE A 189 -6.70 21.98 -13.92
CA ILE A 189 -5.44 21.38 -14.37
C ILE A 189 -4.36 21.42 -13.28
N LEU A 190 -4.31 22.47 -12.46
CA LEU A 190 -3.39 22.54 -11.32
C LEU A 190 -3.73 21.48 -10.27
N LEU A 191 -4.99 21.31 -9.92
CA LEU A 191 -5.43 20.26 -9.01
C LEU A 191 -5.20 18.85 -9.59
N CYS A 192 -5.35 18.67 -10.91
CA CYS A 192 -5.02 17.43 -11.59
C CYS A 192 -3.53 17.07 -11.45
N MET A 193 -2.64 18.06 -11.63
CA MET A 193 -1.20 17.85 -11.44
C MET A 193 -0.85 17.46 -10.00
N ILE A 194 -1.45 18.12 -9.01
CA ILE A 194 -1.27 17.79 -7.59
C ILE A 194 -1.78 16.37 -7.31
N SER A 195 -2.97 16.04 -7.79
CA SER A 195 -3.57 14.73 -7.61
C SER A 195 -2.71 13.61 -8.24
N ASN A 196 -2.18 13.85 -9.43
CA ASN A 196 -1.27 12.92 -10.11
C ASN A 196 0.06 12.74 -9.34
N TYR A 197 0.61 13.83 -8.79
CA TYR A 197 1.80 13.76 -7.94
C TYR A 197 1.57 12.85 -6.73
N TYR A 198 0.46 13.02 -6.00
CA TYR A 198 0.15 12.20 -4.83
C TYR A 198 -0.24 10.75 -5.21
N ALA A 199 -0.89 10.53 -6.36
CA ALA A 199 -1.11 9.19 -6.89
C ALA A 199 0.22 8.45 -7.12
N ASN A 200 1.20 9.10 -7.76
CA ASN A 200 2.53 8.53 -7.98
C ASN A 200 3.31 8.33 -6.67
N TYR A 201 3.17 9.26 -5.71
CA TYR A 201 3.78 9.13 -4.38
C TYR A 201 3.25 7.88 -3.66
N GLN A 202 1.92 7.68 -3.62
CA GLN A 202 1.31 6.49 -3.01
C GLN A 202 1.66 5.21 -3.78
N TYR A 203 1.71 5.27 -5.11
CA TYR A 203 2.14 4.13 -5.94
C TYR A 203 3.56 3.67 -5.59
N LYS A 204 4.50 4.60 -5.42
CA LYS A 204 5.87 4.29 -4.99
C LYS A 204 5.89 3.69 -3.58
N LYS A 205 5.12 4.25 -2.64
CA LYS A 205 4.97 3.73 -1.28
C LYS A 205 4.45 2.28 -1.25
N ILE A 206 3.61 1.90 -2.22
CA ILE A 206 3.10 0.53 -2.38
C ILE A 206 4.17 -0.41 -2.99
N ASN A 207 4.94 0.04 -3.97
CA ASN A 207 5.80 -0.83 -4.78
C ASN A 207 7.27 -0.82 -4.32
N GLU A 208 7.78 0.29 -3.82
CA GLU A 208 9.15 0.43 -3.33
C GLU A 208 9.21 0.18 -1.82
N ARG A 209 8.98 -1.09 -1.42
CA ARG A 209 8.89 -1.49 -0.01
C ARG A 209 10.27 -1.80 0.55
N ASN A 210 10.87 -0.81 1.15
CA ASN A 210 12.17 -0.96 1.79
C ASN A 210 12.07 -1.08 3.33
N TYR A 211 10.86 -1.35 3.87
CA TYR A 211 10.66 -1.52 5.30
C TYR A 211 10.30 -2.96 5.65
N ALA A 212 10.74 -3.38 6.83
CA ALA A 212 10.44 -4.68 7.41
C ALA A 212 10.16 -4.54 8.91
N ILE A 213 9.48 -5.54 9.48
CA ILE A 213 9.29 -5.68 10.93
C ILE A 213 10.14 -6.84 11.42
N VAL A 214 10.83 -6.63 12.52
CA VAL A 214 11.53 -7.68 13.26
C VAL A 214 10.48 -8.64 13.84
N VAL A 215 10.53 -9.91 13.44
CA VAL A 215 9.54 -10.93 13.87
C VAL A 215 10.14 -11.94 14.84
N SER A 216 11.45 -11.97 15.00
CA SER A 216 12.12 -12.81 15.99
C SER A 216 12.20 -12.11 17.34
N PRO A 217 12.03 -12.81 18.47
CA PRO A 217 11.97 -12.21 19.81
C PRO A 217 13.17 -11.34 20.15
N THR A 218 14.37 -11.78 19.76
CA THR A 218 15.63 -11.05 20.02
C THR A 218 16.64 -11.36 18.93
N ILE A 219 17.26 -10.32 18.38
CA ILE A 219 18.25 -10.43 17.31
C ILE A 219 19.46 -9.58 17.65
N THR A 220 20.65 -10.14 17.49
CA THR A 220 21.90 -9.38 17.54
C THR A 220 22.21 -8.83 16.15
N VAL A 221 22.27 -7.51 16.04
CA VAL A 221 22.69 -6.80 14.83
C VAL A 221 24.22 -6.84 14.73
N LYS A 222 24.73 -7.17 13.56
CA LYS A 222 26.17 -7.37 13.30
C LYS A 222 26.73 -6.31 12.36
N GLY A 223 28.04 -6.09 12.43
CA GLY A 223 28.75 -5.15 11.57
C GLY A 223 29.05 -5.69 10.16
N SER A 224 28.87 -7.00 9.93
CA SER A 224 29.08 -7.64 8.63
C SER A 224 28.11 -8.81 8.42
N PRO A 225 27.81 -9.19 7.13
CA PRO A 225 26.86 -10.24 6.80
C PRO A 225 27.48 -11.65 7.02
N ALA A 226 27.86 -11.97 8.25
CA ALA A 226 28.45 -13.23 8.64
C ALA A 226 28.18 -13.56 10.11
N ASP A 227 28.14 -14.86 10.45
CA ASP A 227 27.97 -15.28 11.84
C ASP A 227 29.11 -14.88 12.75
N SER A 228 30.31 -14.74 12.22
CA SER A 228 31.50 -14.22 12.92
C SER A 228 31.59 -12.71 13.00
N GLY A 229 30.61 -11.98 12.44
CA GLY A 229 30.60 -10.52 12.43
C GLY A 229 30.57 -9.93 13.83
N THR A 230 31.22 -8.76 14.02
CA THR A 230 31.22 -8.03 15.29
C THR A 230 29.78 -7.69 15.70
N GLN A 231 29.43 -7.99 16.93
CA GLN A 231 28.13 -7.60 17.50
C GLN A 231 28.11 -6.11 17.75
N LEU A 232 27.06 -5.42 17.23
CA LEU A 232 26.89 -3.98 17.39
C LEU A 232 25.90 -3.68 18.53
N PHE A 233 24.67 -4.14 18.39
CA PHE A 233 23.58 -3.97 19.36
C PHE A 233 22.55 -5.07 19.19
N THR A 234 21.56 -5.08 20.07
CA THR A 234 20.47 -6.06 20.05
C THR A 234 19.15 -5.34 19.78
N VAL A 235 18.27 -5.95 19.01
CA VAL A 235 16.90 -5.48 18.74
C VAL A 235 15.88 -6.58 19.03
N HIS A 236 14.65 -6.16 19.32
CA HIS A 236 13.57 -7.06 19.70
C HIS A 236 12.44 -7.03 18.66
N GLU A 237 11.54 -8.00 18.78
CA GLU A 237 10.37 -8.11 17.90
C GLU A 237 9.48 -6.86 17.91
N GLY A 238 8.83 -6.60 16.77
CA GLY A 238 7.95 -5.45 16.57
C GLY A 238 8.65 -4.19 16.10
N LEU A 239 9.98 -4.15 16.12
CA LEU A 239 10.75 -3.00 15.64
C LEU A 239 10.65 -2.88 14.11
N LYS A 240 10.32 -1.68 13.63
CA LYS A 240 10.31 -1.35 12.21
C LYS A 240 11.71 -0.90 11.78
N VAL A 241 12.22 -1.55 10.74
CA VAL A 241 13.54 -1.27 10.17
C VAL A 241 13.44 -0.98 8.68
N LYS A 242 14.36 -0.19 8.14
CA LYS A 242 14.48 0.04 6.71
C LYS A 242 15.56 -0.88 6.15
N VAL A 243 15.21 -1.70 5.16
CA VAL A 243 16.14 -2.61 4.48
C VAL A 243 16.89 -1.83 3.41
N LEU A 244 18.21 -1.75 3.53
CA LEU A 244 19.09 -1.06 2.59
C LEU A 244 19.56 -2.00 1.49
N SER A 245 20.01 -3.19 1.87
CA SER A 245 20.53 -4.20 0.94
C SER A 245 20.27 -5.61 1.46
N THR A 246 20.44 -6.63 0.60
CA THR A 246 20.34 -8.04 0.97
C THR A 246 21.47 -8.81 0.32
N LEU A 247 22.22 -9.58 1.10
CA LEU A 247 23.37 -10.34 0.64
C LEU A 247 23.43 -11.71 1.33
N SER A 248 23.41 -12.80 0.58
CA SER A 248 23.67 -14.17 1.06
C SER A 248 22.87 -14.58 2.31
N GLY A 249 21.57 -14.24 2.36
CA GLY A 249 20.71 -14.55 3.51
C GLY A 249 20.77 -13.57 4.66
N TRP A 250 21.52 -12.48 4.53
CA TRP A 250 21.59 -11.35 5.45
C TRP A 250 20.94 -10.11 4.83
N SER A 251 20.32 -9.30 5.67
CA SER A 251 19.75 -8.00 5.30
C SER A 251 20.47 -6.89 6.09
N GLU A 252 20.94 -5.89 5.36
CA GLU A 252 21.42 -4.66 5.95
C GLU A 252 20.22 -3.79 6.31
N VAL A 253 20.12 -3.41 7.56
CA VAL A 253 18.98 -2.66 8.08
C VAL A 253 19.43 -1.35 8.73
N GLU A 254 18.62 -0.31 8.53
CA GLU A 254 18.75 0.99 9.17
C GLU A 254 17.59 1.17 10.15
N LEU A 255 17.91 1.49 11.40
CA LEU A 255 16.94 1.79 12.45
C LEU A 255 16.48 3.25 12.36
N SER A 256 15.40 3.59 13.08
CA SER A 256 14.84 4.96 13.10
C SER A 256 15.78 6.02 13.69
N ASP A 257 16.76 5.61 14.46
CA ASP A 257 17.81 6.48 15.02
C ASP A 257 19.04 6.66 14.09
N GLY A 258 19.02 6.00 12.92
CA GLY A 258 20.09 6.05 11.92
C GLY A 258 21.19 4.99 12.10
N ASN A 259 21.12 4.14 13.14
CA ASN A 259 22.05 3.04 13.30
C ASN A 259 21.86 2.00 12.18
N VAL A 260 22.97 1.48 11.62
CA VAL A 260 22.97 0.53 10.52
C VAL A 260 23.69 -0.75 10.94
N GLY A 261 23.20 -1.90 10.45
CA GLY A 261 23.89 -3.17 10.63
C GLY A 261 23.20 -4.32 9.92
N TRP A 262 23.71 -5.52 10.10
CA TRP A 262 23.29 -6.73 9.40
C TRP A 262 22.52 -7.66 10.33
N VAL A 263 21.37 -8.17 9.83
CA VAL A 263 20.56 -9.18 10.50
C VAL A 263 20.29 -10.35 9.54
N PRO A 264 20.08 -11.58 10.04
CA PRO A 264 19.63 -12.66 9.18
C PRO A 264 18.27 -12.34 8.54
N SER A 265 18.12 -12.52 7.22
CA SER A 265 16.89 -12.11 6.49
C SER A 265 15.65 -12.86 6.96
N VAL A 266 15.80 -14.05 7.55
CA VAL A 266 14.69 -14.86 8.10
C VAL A 266 14.09 -14.27 9.38
N THR A 267 14.78 -13.34 10.03
CA THR A 267 14.35 -12.73 11.30
C THR A 267 13.49 -11.47 11.11
N ILE A 268 13.37 -11.01 9.89
CA ILE A 268 12.58 -9.83 9.51
C ILE A 268 11.57 -10.21 8.45
N GLU A 269 10.41 -9.54 8.45
CA GLU A 269 9.37 -9.73 7.42
C GLU A 269 9.04 -8.39 6.77
N LYS A 270 9.08 -8.37 5.42
CA LYS A 270 8.79 -7.15 4.64
C LYS A 270 7.32 -6.74 4.76
N ILE A 271 7.13 -5.43 4.87
CA ILE A 271 5.82 -4.80 4.96
C ILE A 271 5.10 -4.86 3.60
#